data_2016648e725cfa9bdb3073819293f054
#
_entry.id   2016648e725cfa9bdb3073819293f054
#
_cell.length_a   1.000
_cell.length_b   1.000
_cell.length_c   1.000
_cell.angle_alpha   90.00
_cell.angle_beta   90.00
_cell.angle_gamma   90.00
#
_symmetry.space_group_name_H-M   'P 1'
#
loop_
_entity.id
_entity.type
_entity.pdbx_description
1 polymer ?
#
loop_
_entity_poly.entity_id
_entity_poly.type
_entity_poly.pdbx_seq_one_letter_code
_entity_poly.pdbx_strand_id
1 'polypeptide(L)'
;MPKALWKRTKKEICTPYEALARIYDFVMRHVPYGEWTTYVENILRKFDLRDPKILDLACGTGSLTLELSARGYDASGADSAPEMLRIAREKARSAVASVTFFEMEMQAVHGSPTYDVVLCLYDSINYLLSLRDIASALSGVTDLLLPGGLFIFDVCTENNSIKYFRDFTECEHGDGFSYTRHSFYRPKDRMQINEFEIRFDGRPERWNETHRQKIYSSNEILSMIEASPLDMLRMYDDTSFRPATEESDRIHFVLRKPSSTSSQDFFPRS
;
A
#
# COMPACT_ATOMS: atom_id res chain seq x y z
N MET A 1 -23.28 -36.22 -36.03
CA MET A 1 -22.50 -35.78 -34.84
C MET A 1 -22.36 -34.28 -34.89
N PRO A 2 -22.88 -33.50 -33.97
CA PRO A 2 -22.72 -32.06 -33.98
C PRO A 2 -21.28 -31.72 -33.59
N LYS A 3 -20.60 -30.93 -34.45
CA LYS A 3 -19.28 -30.33 -34.14
C LYS A 3 -19.47 -29.41 -32.93
N ALA A 4 -18.84 -29.79 -31.80
CA ALA A 4 -18.73 -28.91 -30.67
C ALA A 4 -18.02 -27.63 -31.13
N LEU A 5 -18.74 -26.52 -31.25
CA LEU A 5 -18.19 -25.20 -31.41
C LEU A 5 -17.42 -24.89 -30.12
N TRP A 6 -16.11 -25.04 -30.15
CA TRP A 6 -15.22 -24.47 -29.17
C TRP A 6 -15.40 -22.95 -29.25
N LYS A 7 -16.27 -22.38 -28.41
CA LYS A 7 -16.31 -20.93 -28.21
C LYS A 7 -14.94 -20.52 -27.71
N ARG A 8 -14.17 -19.82 -28.53
CA ARG A 8 -12.93 -19.16 -28.10
C ARG A 8 -13.31 -18.29 -26.90
N THR A 9 -12.85 -18.64 -25.73
CA THR A 9 -13.00 -17.82 -24.52
C THR A 9 -12.29 -16.50 -24.78
N LYS A 10 -13.02 -15.41 -24.73
CA LYS A 10 -12.45 -14.06 -24.94
C LYS A 10 -11.55 -13.75 -23.74
N LYS A 11 -10.29 -13.52 -24.01
CA LYS A 11 -9.30 -13.10 -23.01
C LYS A 11 -9.37 -11.58 -22.94
N GLU A 12 -9.75 -11.04 -21.79
CA GLU A 12 -9.78 -9.62 -21.55
C GLU A 12 -8.53 -9.24 -20.76
N ILE A 13 -7.77 -8.24 -21.24
CA ILE A 13 -6.64 -7.66 -20.51
C ILE A 13 -7.20 -6.46 -19.76
N CYS A 14 -7.10 -6.50 -18.46
CA CYS A 14 -7.62 -5.47 -17.55
C CYS A 14 -6.49 -4.65 -16.96
N THR A 15 -6.82 -3.46 -16.52
CA THR A 15 -5.93 -2.67 -15.67
C THR A 15 -5.78 -3.34 -14.30
N PRO A 16 -4.65 -3.16 -13.59
CA PRO A 16 -4.50 -3.67 -12.23
C PRO A 16 -5.67 -3.24 -11.33
N TYR A 17 -6.18 -4.18 -10.53
CA TYR A 17 -7.29 -4.00 -9.59
C TYR A 17 -8.66 -3.69 -10.22
N GLU A 18 -8.88 -3.99 -11.50
CA GLU A 18 -10.19 -3.87 -12.14
C GLU A 18 -11.11 -5.09 -11.83
N ALA A 19 -10.62 -6.30 -12.08
CA ALA A 19 -11.32 -7.54 -11.76
C ALA A 19 -10.90 -8.10 -10.40
N LEU A 20 -9.60 -7.97 -10.05
CA LEU A 20 -9.05 -8.47 -8.80
C LEU A 20 -9.72 -7.80 -7.58
N ALA A 21 -10.07 -6.52 -7.65
CA ALA A 21 -10.76 -5.83 -6.56
C ALA A 21 -11.96 -6.60 -6.03
N ARG A 22 -12.72 -7.26 -6.91
CA ARG A 22 -13.95 -7.99 -6.58
C ARG A 22 -13.72 -9.23 -5.72
N ILE A 23 -12.52 -9.79 -5.77
CA ILE A 23 -12.11 -10.99 -5.02
C ILE A 23 -10.95 -10.70 -4.06
N TYR A 24 -10.53 -9.43 -3.97
CA TYR A 24 -9.33 -9.03 -3.24
C TYR A 24 -9.38 -9.42 -1.77
N ASP A 25 -10.49 -9.19 -1.09
CA ASP A 25 -10.62 -9.55 0.32
C ASP A 25 -10.54 -11.07 0.55
N PHE A 26 -10.93 -11.89 -0.43
CA PHE A 26 -10.73 -13.34 -0.37
C PHE A 26 -9.26 -13.70 -0.57
N VAL A 27 -8.60 -13.11 -1.56
CA VAL A 27 -7.16 -13.33 -1.79
C VAL A 27 -6.34 -12.91 -0.57
N MET A 28 -6.72 -11.80 0.07
CA MET A 28 -6.03 -11.20 1.22
C MET A 28 -6.55 -11.67 2.58
N ARG A 29 -7.42 -12.70 2.65
CA ARG A 29 -8.04 -13.18 3.90
C ARG A 29 -7.05 -13.65 4.98
N HIS A 30 -5.83 -13.95 4.57
CA HIS A 30 -4.73 -14.34 5.46
C HIS A 30 -4.06 -13.16 6.16
N VAL A 31 -4.36 -11.91 5.75
CA VAL A 31 -3.76 -10.70 6.33
C VAL A 31 -4.45 -10.35 7.63
N PRO A 32 -3.75 -10.35 8.76
CA PRO A 32 -4.33 -10.04 10.06
C PRO A 32 -4.41 -8.52 10.27
N TYR A 33 -5.35 -7.84 9.59
CA TYR A 33 -5.49 -6.38 9.64
C TYR A 33 -5.60 -5.82 11.07
N GLY A 34 -6.20 -6.58 12.00
CA GLY A 34 -6.24 -6.19 13.40
C GLY A 34 -4.87 -6.13 14.07
N GLU A 35 -3.94 -7.01 13.71
CA GLU A 35 -2.55 -6.98 14.19
C GLU A 35 -1.77 -5.82 13.57
N TRP A 36 -1.98 -5.55 12.28
CA TRP A 36 -1.41 -4.39 11.60
C TRP A 36 -1.88 -3.08 12.23
N THR A 37 -3.18 -2.96 12.54
CA THR A 37 -3.72 -1.80 13.24
C THR A 37 -3.08 -1.65 14.62
N THR A 38 -2.94 -2.74 15.38
CA THR A 38 -2.27 -2.73 16.69
C THR A 38 -0.81 -2.31 16.57
N TYR A 39 -0.12 -2.73 15.52
CA TYR A 39 1.25 -2.28 15.25
C TYR A 39 1.31 -0.77 14.99
N VAL A 40 0.42 -0.24 14.14
CA VAL A 40 0.30 1.21 13.88
C VAL A 40 0.04 1.95 15.19
N GLU A 41 -0.94 1.54 16.00
CA GLU A 41 -1.23 2.15 17.30
C GLU A 41 -0.03 2.19 18.24
N ASN A 42 0.79 1.13 18.23
CA ASN A 42 2.02 1.08 19.02
C ASN A 42 3.06 2.09 18.52
N ILE A 43 3.16 2.32 17.19
CA ILE A 43 3.99 3.39 16.63
C ILE A 43 3.46 4.75 17.07
N LEU A 44 2.15 5.01 16.93
CA LEU A 44 1.52 6.28 17.32
C LEU A 44 1.82 6.61 18.80
N ARG A 45 1.63 5.64 19.69
CA ARG A 45 1.97 5.79 21.12
C ARG A 45 3.43 6.07 21.37
N LYS A 46 4.34 5.40 20.65
CA LYS A 46 5.79 5.59 20.80
C LYS A 46 6.26 6.99 20.39
N PHE A 47 5.51 7.65 19.54
CA PHE A 47 5.80 9.01 19.06
C PHE A 47 4.84 10.07 19.63
N ASP A 48 4.10 9.74 20.72
CA ASP A 48 3.20 10.61 21.46
C ASP A 48 2.06 11.24 20.62
N LEU A 49 1.63 10.57 19.57
CA LEU A 49 0.46 10.97 18.78
C LEU A 49 -0.81 10.41 19.42
N ARG A 50 -1.66 11.31 19.94
CA ARG A 50 -2.97 10.99 20.52
C ARG A 50 -4.07 11.45 19.58
N ASP A 51 -5.02 10.55 19.32
CA ASP A 51 -6.19 10.82 18.47
C ASP A 51 -5.85 11.47 17.11
N PRO A 52 -4.80 10.98 16.38
CA PRO A 52 -4.36 11.60 15.15
C PRO A 52 -5.41 11.43 14.05
N LYS A 53 -5.47 12.42 13.15
CA LYS A 53 -6.16 12.30 11.88
C LYS A 53 -5.29 11.55 10.88
N ILE A 54 -5.79 10.42 10.38
CA ILE A 54 -5.03 9.45 9.60
C ILE A 54 -5.51 9.40 8.15
N LEU A 55 -4.56 9.43 7.21
CA LEU A 55 -4.78 9.04 5.82
C LEU A 55 -4.14 7.68 5.58
N ASP A 56 -4.91 6.71 5.11
CA ASP A 56 -4.46 5.44 4.57
C ASP A 56 -4.32 5.59 3.04
N LEU A 57 -3.10 5.82 2.56
CA LEU A 57 -2.75 6.01 1.14
C LEU A 57 -2.47 4.66 0.50
N ALA A 58 -3.09 4.39 -0.65
CA ALA A 58 -3.19 3.08 -1.29
C ALA A 58 -3.97 2.08 -0.42
N CYS A 59 -5.12 2.51 0.08
CA CYS A 59 -5.94 1.78 1.05
C CYS A 59 -6.62 0.52 0.49
N GLY A 60 -6.60 0.30 -0.83
CA GLY A 60 -7.26 -0.81 -1.50
C GLY A 60 -8.75 -0.88 -1.18
N THR A 61 -9.24 -2.02 -0.74
CA THR A 61 -10.63 -2.23 -0.31
C THR A 61 -10.95 -1.65 1.07
N GLY A 62 -10.04 -0.86 1.66
CA GLY A 62 -10.25 -0.11 2.90
C GLY A 62 -10.26 -0.95 4.18
N SER A 63 -9.75 -2.19 4.16
CA SER A 63 -9.78 -3.06 5.34
C SER A 63 -9.06 -2.46 6.55
N LEU A 64 -7.85 -1.92 6.35
CA LEU A 64 -7.09 -1.24 7.41
C LEU A 64 -7.77 0.07 7.84
N THR A 65 -8.21 0.88 6.87
CA THR A 65 -8.90 2.16 7.15
C THR A 65 -10.14 1.95 8.01
N LEU A 66 -10.94 0.92 7.70
CA LEU A 66 -12.15 0.57 8.46
C LEU A 66 -11.83 0.05 9.87
N GLU A 67 -10.77 -0.74 10.00
CA GLU A 67 -10.30 -1.22 11.29
C GLU A 67 -9.82 -0.06 12.19
N LEU A 68 -9.09 0.92 11.63
CA LEU A 68 -8.70 2.15 12.33
C LEU A 68 -9.93 2.94 12.78
N SER A 69 -10.90 3.13 11.89
CA SER A 69 -12.16 3.81 12.22
C SER A 69 -12.95 3.09 13.32
N ALA A 70 -13.01 1.76 13.27
CA ALA A 70 -13.68 0.95 14.31
C ALA A 70 -13.01 1.08 15.69
N ARG A 71 -11.71 1.42 15.73
CA ARG A 71 -10.98 1.72 16.97
C ARG A 71 -11.07 3.19 17.40
N GLY A 72 -11.84 4.00 16.68
CA GLY A 72 -12.14 5.39 17.06
C GLY A 72 -11.23 6.46 16.42
N TYR A 73 -10.34 6.10 15.50
CA TYR A 73 -9.52 7.09 14.79
C TYR A 73 -10.31 7.84 13.71
N ASP A 74 -10.02 9.13 13.53
CA ASP A 74 -10.44 9.90 12.35
C ASP A 74 -9.62 9.45 11.14
N ALA A 75 -10.09 8.40 10.46
CA ALA A 75 -9.41 7.79 9.35
C ALA A 75 -10.12 8.04 8.03
N SER A 76 -9.34 8.30 6.97
CA SER A 76 -9.79 8.35 5.59
C SER A 76 -8.87 7.49 4.73
N GLY A 77 -9.39 6.99 3.59
CA GLY A 77 -8.64 6.16 2.65
C GLY A 77 -8.53 6.79 1.29
N ALA A 78 -7.40 6.61 0.63
CA ALA A 78 -7.18 7.00 -0.74
C ALA A 78 -6.55 5.86 -1.54
N ASP A 79 -7.00 5.66 -2.77
CA ASP A 79 -6.44 4.68 -3.70
C ASP A 79 -6.58 5.18 -5.14
N SER A 80 -5.73 4.70 -6.03
CA SER A 80 -5.81 5.05 -7.45
C SER A 80 -6.78 4.19 -8.24
N ALA A 81 -7.20 3.03 -7.70
CA ALA A 81 -8.07 2.08 -8.38
C ALA A 81 -9.55 2.32 -8.03
N PRO A 82 -10.39 2.78 -8.98
CA PRO A 82 -11.80 3.07 -8.73
C PRO A 82 -12.60 1.87 -8.20
N GLU A 83 -12.30 0.65 -8.69
CA GLU A 83 -12.99 -0.57 -8.23
C GLU A 83 -12.64 -0.94 -6.79
N MET A 84 -11.39 -0.72 -6.36
CA MET A 84 -11.00 -0.84 -4.96
C MET A 84 -11.81 0.10 -4.07
N LEU A 85 -11.89 1.37 -4.45
CA LEU A 85 -12.67 2.38 -3.71
C LEU A 85 -14.17 2.10 -3.72
N ARG A 86 -14.70 1.49 -4.79
CA ARG A 86 -16.10 1.06 -4.83
C ARG A 86 -16.37 0.02 -3.73
N ILE A 87 -15.52 -1.00 -3.63
CA ILE A 87 -15.61 -2.03 -2.58
C ILE A 87 -15.43 -1.41 -1.19
N ALA A 88 -14.44 -0.54 -1.01
CA ALA A 88 -14.20 0.15 0.27
C ALA A 88 -15.43 0.93 0.74
N ARG A 89 -16.07 1.68 -0.16
CA ARG A 89 -17.30 2.44 0.15
C ARG A 89 -18.50 1.51 0.45
N GLU A 90 -18.60 0.36 -0.21
CA GLU A 90 -19.63 -0.64 0.09
C GLU A 90 -19.42 -1.25 1.48
N LYS A 91 -18.18 -1.60 1.83
CA LYS A 91 -17.83 -2.10 3.17
C LYS A 91 -18.13 -1.05 4.24
N ALA A 92 -17.76 0.21 4.03
CA ALA A 92 -18.05 1.31 4.98
C ALA A 92 -19.55 1.48 5.21
N ARG A 93 -20.36 1.45 4.15
CA ARG A 93 -21.82 1.52 4.27
C ARG A 93 -22.39 0.36 5.05
N SER A 94 -21.91 -0.87 4.78
CA SER A 94 -22.36 -2.08 5.49
C SER A 94 -21.98 -2.06 6.96
N ALA A 95 -20.83 -1.49 7.32
CA ALA A 95 -20.36 -1.33 8.70
C ALA A 95 -20.94 -0.08 9.39
N VAL A 96 -21.73 0.75 8.70
CA VAL A 96 -22.21 2.06 9.19
C VAL A 96 -21.05 2.93 9.68
N ALA A 97 -19.90 2.83 9.01
CA ALA A 97 -18.68 3.56 9.36
C ALA A 97 -18.64 4.94 8.67
N SER A 98 -18.27 5.97 9.43
CA SER A 98 -18.11 7.33 8.90
C SER A 98 -16.67 7.52 8.37
N VAL A 99 -16.36 6.85 7.25
CA VAL A 99 -15.05 6.91 6.59
C VAL A 99 -15.20 7.51 5.20
N THR A 100 -14.32 8.44 4.85
CA THR A 100 -14.26 9.01 3.50
C THR A 100 -13.22 8.28 2.68
N PHE A 101 -13.60 7.91 1.45
CA PHE A 101 -12.70 7.32 0.47
C PHE A 101 -12.66 8.17 -0.80
N PHE A 102 -11.46 8.46 -1.30
CA PHE A 102 -11.28 9.29 -2.50
C PHE A 102 -10.15 8.78 -3.38
N GLU A 103 -10.21 9.14 -4.68
CA GLU A 103 -9.21 8.73 -5.66
C GLU A 103 -7.95 9.59 -5.54
N MET A 104 -6.78 8.93 -5.47
CA MET A 104 -5.48 9.59 -5.41
C MET A 104 -4.38 8.63 -5.83
N GLU A 105 -3.49 9.07 -6.72
CA GLU A 105 -2.28 8.34 -7.09
C GLU A 105 -1.12 8.71 -6.16
N MET A 106 -0.35 7.72 -5.70
CA MET A 106 0.77 7.93 -4.79
C MET A 106 1.82 8.92 -5.32
N GLN A 107 2.13 8.87 -6.63
CA GLN A 107 3.10 9.76 -7.27
C GLN A 107 2.53 11.15 -7.63
N ALA A 108 1.23 11.35 -7.45
CA ALA A 108 0.53 12.61 -7.74
C ALA A 108 -0.23 13.14 -6.52
N VAL A 109 0.24 12.79 -5.33
CA VAL A 109 -0.32 13.30 -4.07
C VAL A 109 -0.20 14.81 -4.04
N HIS A 110 -1.30 15.47 -3.76
CA HIS A 110 -1.37 16.94 -3.62
C HIS A 110 -2.46 17.34 -2.63
N GLY A 111 -2.26 18.46 -1.98
CA GLY A 111 -3.24 18.99 -1.01
C GLY A 111 -2.62 20.00 -0.08
N SER A 112 -3.34 20.30 0.99
CA SER A 112 -2.86 21.15 2.08
C SER A 112 -2.61 20.32 3.34
N PRO A 113 -1.78 20.80 4.26
CA PRO A 113 -1.52 20.10 5.52
C PRO A 113 -2.83 19.83 6.27
N THR A 114 -3.14 18.56 6.45
CA THR A 114 -4.45 18.12 6.95
C THR A 114 -4.33 16.94 7.93
N TYR A 115 -3.28 16.11 7.76
CA TYR A 115 -3.15 14.85 8.47
C TYR A 115 -1.99 14.88 9.47
N ASP A 116 -2.22 14.28 10.63
CA ASP A 116 -1.18 13.99 11.62
C ASP A 116 -0.35 12.77 11.19
N VAL A 117 -1.00 11.83 10.47
CA VAL A 117 -0.37 10.60 10.02
C VAL A 117 -0.81 10.27 8.61
N VAL A 118 0.14 9.92 7.75
CA VAL A 118 -0.11 9.23 6.48
C VAL A 118 0.49 7.83 6.58
N LEU A 119 -0.32 6.83 6.27
CA LEU A 119 0.09 5.44 6.13
C LEU A 119 0.19 5.09 4.65
N CYS A 120 1.14 4.24 4.26
CA CYS A 120 1.19 3.61 2.95
C CYS A 120 1.75 2.20 3.14
N LEU A 121 0.87 1.27 3.48
CA LEU A 121 1.25 -0.04 4.02
C LEU A 121 1.03 -1.18 3.01
N TYR A 122 1.57 -2.33 3.37
CA TYR A 122 1.51 -3.56 2.60
C TYR A 122 2.18 -3.46 1.23
N ASP A 123 3.45 -3.02 1.25
CA ASP A 123 4.35 -2.90 0.06
C ASP A 123 3.76 -2.07 -1.12
N SER A 124 2.82 -1.18 -0.82
CA SER A 124 2.22 -0.31 -1.84
C SER A 124 3.26 0.58 -2.53
N ILE A 125 4.28 1.04 -1.82
CA ILE A 125 5.40 1.82 -2.38
C ILE A 125 6.13 1.06 -3.50
N ASN A 126 6.17 -0.27 -3.45
CA ASN A 126 6.80 -1.08 -4.49
C ASN A 126 6.09 -0.99 -5.86
N TYR A 127 4.84 -0.50 -5.92
CA TYR A 127 4.14 -0.20 -7.18
C TYR A 127 4.65 1.06 -7.88
N LEU A 128 5.41 1.92 -7.20
CA LEU A 128 6.14 3.02 -7.80
C LEU A 128 7.37 2.46 -8.51
N LEU A 129 7.37 2.47 -9.84
CA LEU A 129 8.36 1.73 -10.63
C LEU A 129 9.66 2.50 -10.87
N SER A 130 9.74 3.76 -10.44
CA SER A 130 10.94 4.58 -10.54
C SER A 130 11.24 5.35 -9.26
N LEU A 131 12.52 5.66 -9.03
CA LEU A 131 12.94 6.52 -7.90
C LEU A 131 12.33 7.92 -7.99
N ARG A 132 12.05 8.40 -9.20
CA ARG A 132 11.36 9.68 -9.42
C ARG A 132 9.94 9.64 -8.84
N ASP A 133 9.21 8.54 -9.04
CA ASP A 133 7.85 8.39 -8.52
C ASP A 133 7.87 8.33 -6.99
N ILE A 134 8.88 7.65 -6.40
CA ILE A 134 9.09 7.65 -4.93
C ILE A 134 9.36 9.07 -4.42
N ALA A 135 10.25 9.81 -5.08
CA ALA A 135 10.54 11.20 -4.70
C ALA A 135 9.27 12.07 -4.77
N SER A 136 8.45 11.89 -5.82
CA SER A 136 7.17 12.59 -5.97
C SER A 136 6.19 12.24 -4.84
N ALA A 137 6.09 10.95 -4.49
CA ALA A 137 5.25 10.49 -3.39
C ALA A 137 5.70 11.08 -2.03
N LEU A 138 7.00 11.05 -1.73
CA LEU A 138 7.55 11.63 -0.51
C LEU A 138 7.27 13.14 -0.41
N SER A 139 7.43 13.88 -1.52
CA SER A 139 7.10 15.30 -1.59
C SER A 139 5.61 15.55 -1.34
N GLY A 140 4.74 14.86 -2.06
CA GLY A 140 3.30 15.04 -1.94
C GLY A 140 2.77 14.66 -0.55
N VAL A 141 3.27 13.58 0.05
CA VAL A 141 2.94 13.22 1.43
C VAL A 141 3.40 14.31 2.40
N THR A 142 4.58 14.90 2.17
CA THR A 142 5.06 16.03 3.00
C THR A 142 4.07 17.21 2.96
N ASP A 143 3.47 17.48 1.81
CA ASP A 143 2.49 18.57 1.67
C ASP A 143 1.19 18.28 2.45
N LEU A 144 0.78 17.03 2.56
CA LEU A 144 -0.41 16.60 3.31
C LEU A 144 -0.21 16.58 4.83
N LEU A 145 1.02 16.36 5.29
CA LEU A 145 1.31 16.23 6.71
C LEU A 145 1.32 17.60 7.41
N LEU A 146 0.74 17.63 8.60
CA LEU A 146 0.93 18.73 9.56
C LEU A 146 2.39 18.75 10.05
N PRO A 147 2.93 19.89 10.48
CA PRO A 147 4.25 19.95 11.12
C PRO A 147 4.34 18.99 12.30
N GLY A 148 5.37 18.16 12.33
CA GLY A 148 5.53 17.09 13.33
C GLY A 148 4.81 15.78 13.01
N GLY A 149 3.98 15.76 11.97
CA GLY A 149 3.24 14.58 11.53
C GLY A 149 4.12 13.46 11.00
N LEU A 150 3.59 12.24 10.98
CA LEU A 150 4.33 11.03 10.60
C LEU A 150 3.90 10.50 9.24
N PHE A 151 4.88 10.04 8.46
CA PHE A 151 4.68 9.14 7.33
C PHE A 151 5.20 7.75 7.71
N ILE A 152 4.33 6.75 7.63
CA ILE A 152 4.65 5.35 7.93
C ILE A 152 4.38 4.53 6.67
N PHE A 153 5.42 3.92 6.13
CA PHE A 153 5.28 3.05 4.96
C PHE A 153 6.19 1.83 5.08
N ASP A 154 5.93 0.83 4.28
CA ASP A 154 6.78 -0.35 4.19
C ASP A 154 7.13 -0.70 2.75
N VAL A 155 8.19 -1.48 2.62
CA VAL A 155 8.62 -2.09 1.36
C VAL A 155 8.92 -3.56 1.55
N CYS A 156 8.55 -4.36 0.54
CA CYS A 156 9.09 -5.70 0.39
C CYS A 156 10.53 -5.63 -0.09
N THR A 157 11.37 -6.51 0.44
CA THR A 157 12.79 -6.63 0.08
C THR A 157 13.03 -7.68 -1.01
N GLU A 158 14.24 -7.71 -1.54
CA GLU A 158 14.66 -8.77 -2.46
C GLU A 158 14.63 -10.15 -1.78
N ASN A 159 14.96 -10.19 -0.49
CA ASN A 159 14.92 -11.41 0.32
C ASN A 159 13.51 -12.02 0.34
N ASN A 160 12.49 -11.20 0.57
CA ASN A 160 11.09 -11.61 0.49
C ASN A 160 10.75 -12.17 -0.91
N SER A 161 11.14 -11.46 -1.97
CA SER A 161 10.83 -11.86 -3.35
C SER A 161 11.49 -13.18 -3.74
N ILE A 162 12.73 -13.42 -3.32
CA ILE A 162 13.44 -14.68 -3.57
C ILE A 162 12.83 -15.82 -2.76
N LYS A 163 12.45 -15.57 -1.51
CA LYS A 163 11.97 -16.58 -0.58
C LYS A 163 10.56 -17.06 -0.89
N TYR A 164 9.66 -16.14 -1.25
CA TYR A 164 8.23 -16.42 -1.38
C TYR A 164 7.67 -16.30 -2.79
N PHE A 165 8.36 -15.56 -3.69
CA PHE A 165 7.83 -15.21 -5.02
C PHE A 165 8.79 -15.54 -6.16
N ARG A 166 9.75 -16.43 -5.93
CA ARG A 166 10.76 -16.75 -6.96
C ARG A 166 10.13 -17.35 -8.22
N ASP A 167 9.22 -18.29 -8.05
CA ASP A 167 8.38 -18.91 -9.07
C ASP A 167 7.29 -19.70 -8.34
N PHE A 168 6.09 -19.16 -8.27
CA PHE A 168 5.02 -19.69 -7.46
C PHE A 168 3.69 -19.59 -8.20
N THR A 169 2.95 -20.70 -8.25
CA THR A 169 1.60 -20.70 -8.84
C THR A 169 0.60 -21.23 -7.82
N GLU A 170 -0.46 -20.51 -7.63
CA GLU A 170 -1.61 -20.97 -6.86
C GLU A 170 -2.88 -20.92 -7.70
N CYS A 171 -3.81 -21.83 -7.42
CA CYS A 171 -5.15 -21.86 -8.00
C CYS A 171 -6.13 -22.02 -6.86
N GLU A 172 -7.08 -21.09 -6.77
CA GLU A 172 -8.12 -21.16 -5.74
C GLU A 172 -9.52 -20.90 -6.30
N HIS A 173 -10.52 -21.34 -5.54
CA HIS A 173 -11.92 -21.21 -5.83
C HIS A 173 -12.61 -20.55 -4.63
N GLY A 174 -13.37 -19.50 -4.90
CA GLY A 174 -14.29 -18.87 -3.97
C GLY A 174 -15.73 -19.06 -4.38
N ASP A 175 -16.64 -18.39 -3.69
CA ASP A 175 -18.06 -18.40 -4.05
C ASP A 175 -18.29 -17.54 -5.30
N GLY A 176 -18.64 -18.19 -6.40
CA GLY A 176 -18.91 -17.56 -7.68
C GLY A 176 -17.69 -17.13 -8.50
N PHE A 177 -16.48 -17.58 -8.13
CA PHE A 177 -15.26 -17.28 -8.89
C PHE A 177 -14.15 -18.32 -8.70
N SER A 178 -13.17 -18.26 -9.60
CA SER A 178 -11.88 -18.91 -9.44
C SER A 178 -10.76 -18.01 -9.95
N TYR A 179 -9.55 -18.20 -9.43
CA TYR A 179 -8.38 -17.53 -9.97
C TYR A 179 -7.16 -18.43 -10.01
N THR A 180 -6.26 -18.10 -10.93
CA THR A 180 -4.89 -18.59 -10.93
C THR A 180 -3.98 -17.39 -10.79
N ARG A 181 -3.06 -17.42 -9.83
CA ARG A 181 -1.98 -16.44 -9.68
C ARG A 181 -0.65 -17.12 -9.98
N HIS A 182 0.11 -16.54 -10.90
CA HIS A 182 1.51 -16.88 -11.11
C HIS A 182 2.36 -15.70 -10.66
N SER A 183 3.19 -15.92 -9.66
CA SER A 183 4.09 -14.92 -9.08
C SER A 183 5.53 -15.31 -9.38
N PHE A 184 6.32 -14.38 -9.89
CA PHE A 184 7.74 -14.62 -10.13
C PHE A 184 8.56 -13.35 -9.92
N TYR A 185 9.80 -13.56 -9.46
CA TYR A 185 10.78 -12.50 -9.30
C TYR A 185 11.82 -12.53 -10.43
N ARG A 186 12.10 -11.36 -11.00
CA ARG A 186 13.05 -11.18 -12.08
C ARG A 186 14.25 -10.36 -11.59
N PRO A 187 15.38 -11.00 -11.21
CA PRO A 187 16.52 -10.33 -10.58
C PRO A 187 17.18 -9.27 -11.45
N LYS A 188 17.19 -9.48 -12.79
CA LYS A 188 17.86 -8.58 -13.75
C LYS A 188 17.42 -7.11 -13.60
N ASP A 189 16.17 -6.88 -13.34
CA ASP A 189 15.58 -5.55 -13.17
C ASP A 189 14.88 -5.37 -11.82
N ARG A 190 15.07 -6.34 -10.93
CA ARG A 190 14.48 -6.38 -9.58
C ARG A 190 12.97 -6.12 -9.60
N MET A 191 12.28 -6.88 -10.44
CA MET A 191 10.85 -6.77 -10.63
C MET A 191 10.15 -8.02 -10.10
N GLN A 192 9.26 -7.86 -9.12
CA GLN A 192 8.29 -8.88 -8.74
C GLN A 192 7.04 -8.70 -9.60
N ILE A 193 6.57 -9.79 -10.17
CA ILE A 193 5.43 -9.80 -11.09
C ILE A 193 4.41 -10.81 -10.58
N ASN A 194 3.15 -10.39 -10.51
CA ASN A 194 2.03 -11.26 -10.19
C ASN A 194 1.05 -11.20 -11.37
N GLU A 195 0.83 -12.34 -12.03
CA GLU A 195 -0.10 -12.49 -13.13
C GLU A 195 -1.33 -13.24 -12.64
N PHE A 196 -2.52 -12.62 -12.78
CA PHE A 196 -3.79 -13.22 -12.43
C PHE A 196 -4.60 -13.59 -13.67
N GLU A 197 -5.16 -14.79 -13.71
CA GLU A 197 -6.28 -15.15 -14.55
C GLU A 197 -7.49 -15.37 -13.64
N ILE A 198 -8.50 -14.51 -13.75
CA ILE A 198 -9.70 -14.53 -12.91
C ILE A 198 -10.90 -14.94 -13.75
N ARG A 199 -11.77 -15.76 -13.21
CA ARG A 199 -13.02 -16.23 -13.83
C ARG A 199 -14.16 -16.05 -12.84
N PHE A 200 -15.27 -15.54 -13.34
CA PHE A 200 -16.52 -15.46 -12.57
C PHE A 200 -17.53 -16.46 -13.13
N ASP A 201 -18.27 -17.15 -12.26
CA ASP A 201 -19.25 -18.14 -12.64
C ASP A 201 -20.35 -17.53 -13.51
N GLY A 202 -20.82 -18.31 -14.49
CA GLY A 202 -21.80 -17.86 -15.44
C GLY A 202 -21.30 -16.86 -16.49
N ARG A 203 -20.01 -16.49 -16.47
CA ARG A 203 -19.39 -15.61 -17.46
C ARG A 203 -18.36 -16.38 -18.29
N PRO A 204 -18.38 -16.27 -19.63
CA PRO A 204 -17.41 -16.94 -20.50
C PRO A 204 -16.07 -16.23 -20.57
N GLU A 205 -15.99 -14.97 -20.12
CA GLU A 205 -14.78 -14.15 -20.17
C GLU A 205 -13.77 -14.59 -19.11
N ARG A 206 -12.49 -14.31 -19.39
CA ARG A 206 -11.37 -14.44 -18.47
C ARG A 206 -10.68 -13.10 -18.34
N TRP A 207 -10.56 -12.61 -17.13
CA TRP A 207 -9.88 -11.36 -16.81
C TRP A 207 -8.44 -11.65 -16.47
N ASN A 208 -7.52 -10.93 -17.13
CA ASN A 208 -6.09 -11.09 -16.90
C ASN A 208 -5.52 -9.77 -16.45
N GLU A 209 -4.92 -9.78 -15.28
CA GLU A 209 -4.24 -8.64 -14.69
C GLU A 209 -2.78 -8.97 -14.46
N THR A 210 -1.92 -7.98 -14.62
CA THR A 210 -0.49 -8.10 -14.34
C THR A 210 -0.09 -6.98 -13.39
N HIS A 211 0.32 -7.36 -12.20
CA HIS A 211 0.82 -6.47 -11.18
C HIS A 211 2.34 -6.49 -11.19
N ARG A 212 2.96 -5.31 -11.14
CA ARG A 212 4.41 -5.14 -11.15
C ARG A 212 4.83 -4.33 -9.94
N GLN A 213 5.78 -4.86 -9.20
CA GLN A 213 6.37 -4.21 -8.05
C GLN A 213 7.88 -4.14 -8.24
N LYS A 214 8.43 -2.94 -8.13
CA LYS A 214 9.87 -2.71 -8.16
C LYS A 214 10.45 -2.97 -6.79
N ILE A 215 11.43 -3.85 -6.72
CA ILE A 215 12.12 -4.16 -5.47
C ILE A 215 13.34 -3.24 -5.37
N TYR A 216 13.28 -2.33 -4.42
CA TYR A 216 14.35 -1.39 -4.13
C TYR A 216 15.27 -1.94 -3.05
N SER A 217 16.55 -1.62 -3.13
CA SER A 217 17.45 -1.82 -2.01
C SER A 217 17.16 -0.81 -0.90
N SER A 218 17.50 -1.16 0.34
CA SER A 218 17.37 -0.23 1.47
C SER A 218 18.13 1.08 1.22
N ASN A 219 19.29 1.02 0.59
CA ASN A 219 20.10 2.20 0.27
C ASN A 219 19.42 3.13 -0.75
N GLU A 220 18.70 2.58 -1.74
CA GLU A 220 17.94 3.41 -2.68
C GLU A 220 16.80 4.14 -1.97
N ILE A 221 16.06 3.47 -1.10
CA ILE A 221 14.99 4.10 -0.31
C ILE A 221 15.57 5.15 0.64
N LEU A 222 16.65 4.84 1.36
CA LEU A 222 17.33 5.78 2.25
C LEU A 222 17.80 7.03 1.52
N SER A 223 18.40 6.89 0.33
CA SER A 223 18.82 8.04 -0.48
C SER A 223 17.64 8.92 -0.90
N MET A 224 16.47 8.33 -1.18
CA MET A 224 15.26 9.11 -1.48
C MET A 224 14.71 9.83 -0.26
N ILE A 225 14.77 9.19 0.91
CA ILE A 225 14.36 9.82 2.18
C ILE A 225 15.30 10.99 2.53
N GLU A 226 16.62 10.79 2.43
CA GLU A 226 17.63 11.84 2.67
C GLU A 226 17.46 13.05 1.73
N ALA A 227 17.03 12.81 0.50
CA ALA A 227 16.74 13.88 -0.47
C ALA A 227 15.36 14.53 -0.27
N SER A 228 14.54 14.03 0.61
CA SER A 228 13.18 14.52 0.90
C SER A 228 13.18 15.51 2.08
N PRO A 229 12.10 16.27 2.29
CA PRO A 229 11.95 17.13 3.46
C PRO A 229 11.59 16.38 4.75
N LEU A 230 11.56 15.05 4.75
CA LEU A 230 11.15 14.23 5.90
C LEU A 230 12.35 13.69 6.65
N ASP A 231 12.31 13.78 7.98
CA ASP A 231 13.32 13.20 8.86
C ASP A 231 13.04 11.72 9.08
N MET A 232 14.02 10.85 8.86
CA MET A 232 13.90 9.43 9.19
C MET A 232 14.05 9.21 10.69
N LEU A 233 13.04 8.63 11.32
CA LEU A 233 13.05 8.34 12.74
C LEU A 233 13.46 6.89 13.05
N ARG A 234 12.88 5.92 12.33
CA ARG A 234 13.09 4.48 12.58
C ARG A 234 12.91 3.65 11.32
N MET A 235 13.62 2.52 11.33
CA MET A 235 13.40 1.38 10.42
C MET A 235 13.14 0.14 11.25
N TYR A 236 12.04 -0.54 11.03
CA TYR A 236 11.64 -1.74 11.75
C TYR A 236 11.57 -2.95 10.84
N ASP A 237 11.92 -4.12 11.39
CA ASP A 237 11.81 -5.42 10.75
C ASP A 237 10.37 -5.93 10.86
N ASP A 238 9.67 -5.99 9.74
CA ASP A 238 8.27 -6.37 9.66
C ASP A 238 7.39 -5.59 10.67
N THR A 239 6.28 -6.18 11.13
CA THR A 239 5.39 -5.62 12.16
C THR A 239 5.97 -5.73 13.59
N SER A 240 7.30 -5.75 13.71
CA SER A 240 8.02 -5.78 14.98
C SER A 240 8.65 -4.43 15.29
N PHE A 241 9.17 -4.26 16.52
CA PHE A 241 9.96 -3.09 16.89
C PHE A 241 11.47 -3.37 16.88
N ARG A 242 11.88 -4.49 16.30
CA ARG A 242 13.30 -4.79 16.08
C ARG A 242 13.82 -3.91 14.95
N PRO A 243 15.08 -3.47 15.02
CA PRO A 243 15.70 -2.78 13.90
C PRO A 243 15.70 -3.65 12.65
N ALA A 244 15.39 -3.05 11.49
CA ALA A 244 15.51 -3.73 10.22
C ALA A 244 16.98 -4.05 9.90
N THR A 245 17.19 -5.15 9.20
CA THR A 245 18.49 -5.63 8.72
C THR A 245 18.41 -5.97 7.23
N GLU A 246 19.54 -6.33 6.63
CA GLU A 246 19.57 -6.81 5.23
C GLU A 246 18.83 -8.14 5.05
N GLU A 247 18.58 -8.88 6.14
CA GLU A 247 17.83 -10.16 6.13
C GLU A 247 16.33 -9.97 6.32
N SER A 248 15.86 -8.75 6.59
CA SER A 248 14.44 -8.45 6.78
C SER A 248 13.66 -8.72 5.48
N ASP A 249 12.57 -9.46 5.59
CA ASP A 249 11.66 -9.75 4.45
C ASP A 249 10.83 -8.49 4.08
N ARG A 250 10.56 -7.64 5.07
CA ARG A 250 9.80 -6.39 4.96
C ARG A 250 10.43 -5.34 5.87
N ILE A 251 10.52 -4.11 5.39
CA ILE A 251 11.06 -2.99 6.18
C ILE A 251 10.01 -1.90 6.28
N HIS A 252 9.67 -1.53 7.53
CA HIS A 252 8.83 -0.39 7.83
C HIS A 252 9.68 0.84 8.11
N PHE A 253 9.36 1.94 7.47
CA PHE A 253 9.97 3.25 7.66
C PHE A 253 9.00 4.16 8.41
N VAL A 254 9.50 4.84 9.43
CA VAL A 254 8.77 5.89 10.15
C VAL A 254 9.50 7.19 9.96
N LEU A 255 8.88 8.11 9.23
CA LEU A 255 9.41 9.42 8.91
C LEU A 255 8.59 10.50 9.61
N ARG A 256 9.18 11.67 9.82
CA ARG A 256 8.51 12.83 10.42
C ARG A 256 8.68 14.07 9.55
N LYS A 257 7.62 14.80 9.35
CA LYS A 257 7.72 16.17 8.84
C LYS A 257 8.29 17.06 9.94
N PRO A 258 9.39 17.79 9.71
CA PRO A 258 9.93 18.72 10.70
C PRO A 258 8.86 19.68 11.21
N SER A 259 8.86 19.93 12.52
CA SER A 259 8.11 21.05 13.08
C SER A 259 8.77 22.30 12.55
N SER A 260 8.02 23.28 12.03
CA SER A 260 8.60 24.55 11.62
C SER A 260 9.38 25.14 12.81
N THR A 261 10.69 24.97 12.78
CA THR A 261 11.57 25.71 13.68
C THR A 261 11.39 27.18 13.30
N SER A 262 10.86 27.94 14.24
CA SER A 262 10.96 29.40 14.19
C SER A 262 12.37 29.78 13.79
N SER A 263 12.50 30.47 12.67
CA SER A 263 13.68 31.26 12.33
C SER A 263 13.88 32.28 13.45
N GLN A 264 14.57 31.89 14.51
CA GLN A 264 15.04 32.80 15.53
C GLN A 264 16.54 32.61 15.69
N ASP A 265 17.19 33.79 15.57
CA ASP A 265 18.55 34.12 15.96
C ASP A 265 19.65 33.92 14.93
N PHE A 266 19.53 34.65 13.81
CA PHE A 266 20.72 35.29 13.26
C PHE A 266 20.70 36.78 13.62
N PHE A 267 20.93 37.12 14.89
CA PHE A 267 21.44 38.45 15.23
C PHE A 267 22.97 38.36 15.28
N PRO A 268 23.69 39.07 14.40
CA PRO A 268 25.12 39.23 14.59
C PRO A 268 25.30 40.12 15.83
N ARG A 269 25.99 39.60 16.84
CA ARG A 269 26.48 40.43 17.94
C ARG A 269 27.54 41.37 17.38
N SER A 270 27.23 42.66 17.42
CA SER A 270 28.12 43.80 17.22
C SER A 270 29.21 43.83 18.28
#